data_b14ea01ea3cc20931527dada567b6115
#
_entry.id   b14ea01ea3cc20931527dada567b6115
#
_cell.length_a   1.000
_cell.length_b   1.000
_cell.length_c   1.000
_cell.angle_alpha   90.00
_cell.angle_beta   90.00
_cell.angle_gamma   90.00
#
_symmetry.space_group_name_H-M   'P 1'
#
loop_
_entity.id
_entity.type
_entity.pdbx_description
1 polymer ?
#
loop_
_entity_poly.entity_id
_entity_poly.type
_entity_poly.pdbx_seq_one_letter_code
_entity_poly.pdbx_strand_id
1 'polypeptide(L)'
;MDTPQATLPPASAAPQPAPTLSPRLLNAGRGASWWGEGWRVFTAAPGTWILILIVFVLIFCVLAIIPFLGQIALPLLIPVFSGGILLGCHALAKGQPLTVGHLFDGFKEGRAGPLIVLGLLSLVFNIIIWLVLMAVVVAVAGTSVLGMMTGDLSGEPPNFAAMGIGLALIIPLTVILFGVLLMLVWFAPPLVAINRLSPWAAMKSSFAACWSNMGALMIYGLVYIGLSIVATIPFGLGWLVLIPVLWGSWYAGWREMFGE
;
A
#
# COMPACT_ATOMS: atom_id res chain seq x y z
N MET A 1 51.06 -5.74 -46.58
CA MET A 1 50.03 -4.67 -46.42
C MET A 1 48.86 -5.32 -45.73
N ASP A 2 48.85 -5.30 -44.39
CA ASP A 2 47.79 -5.88 -43.61
C ASP A 2 46.69 -4.82 -43.36
N THR A 3 45.50 -5.08 -43.86
CA THR A 3 44.32 -4.24 -43.64
C THR A 3 43.83 -4.44 -42.20
N PRO A 4 43.61 -3.36 -41.40
CA PRO A 4 43.07 -3.48 -40.05
C PRO A 4 41.61 -3.96 -40.13
N GLN A 5 41.31 -5.13 -39.52
CA GLN A 5 39.94 -5.56 -39.29
C GLN A 5 39.28 -4.60 -38.31
N ALA A 6 38.27 -3.86 -38.77
CA ALA A 6 37.39 -3.07 -37.95
C ALA A 6 36.58 -4.01 -37.02
N THR A 7 36.88 -4.04 -35.73
CA THR A 7 36.09 -4.73 -34.73
C THR A 7 34.75 -4.00 -34.59
N LEU A 8 33.66 -4.67 -34.95
CA LEU A 8 32.30 -4.18 -34.73
C LEU A 8 32.10 -3.99 -33.20
N PRO A 9 31.46 -2.88 -32.78
CA PRO A 9 31.13 -2.69 -31.38
C PRO A 9 30.19 -3.82 -30.92
N PRO A 10 30.32 -4.29 -29.65
CA PRO A 10 29.46 -5.35 -29.11
C PRO A 10 27.99 -4.94 -29.24
N ALA A 11 27.18 -5.86 -29.80
CA ALA A 11 25.75 -5.67 -29.93
C ALA A 11 25.16 -5.24 -28.58
N SER A 12 24.41 -4.11 -28.57
CA SER A 12 23.71 -3.60 -27.42
C SER A 12 22.90 -4.73 -26.78
N ALA A 13 23.27 -5.12 -25.57
CA ALA A 13 22.57 -6.15 -24.84
C ALA A 13 21.10 -5.73 -24.70
N ALA A 14 20.18 -6.61 -25.10
CA ALA A 14 18.75 -6.39 -24.94
C ALA A 14 18.45 -6.04 -23.46
N PRO A 15 17.51 -5.12 -23.20
CA PRO A 15 17.17 -4.76 -21.81
C PRO A 15 16.81 -6.02 -21.02
N GLN A 16 17.62 -6.35 -20.03
CA GLN A 16 17.28 -7.46 -19.13
C GLN A 16 16.00 -7.11 -18.39
N PRO A 17 15.04 -8.05 -18.30
CA PRO A 17 13.84 -7.81 -17.51
C PRO A 17 14.25 -7.47 -16.08
N ALA A 18 13.64 -6.39 -15.55
CA ALA A 18 13.92 -5.94 -14.18
C ALA A 18 13.77 -7.11 -13.19
N PRO A 19 14.73 -7.32 -12.27
CA PRO A 19 14.69 -8.43 -11.35
C PRO A 19 13.37 -8.39 -10.55
N THR A 20 12.60 -9.46 -10.61
CA THR A 20 11.44 -9.69 -9.73
C THR A 20 11.88 -10.60 -8.61
N LEU A 21 11.61 -10.20 -7.36
CA LEU A 21 11.84 -11.07 -6.23
C LEU A 21 10.68 -12.06 -6.10
N SER A 22 11.00 -13.36 -6.06
CA SER A 22 10.00 -14.40 -5.81
C SER A 22 9.76 -14.50 -4.30
N PRO A 23 8.51 -14.39 -3.83
CA PRO A 23 8.19 -14.49 -2.41
C PRO A 23 8.32 -15.95 -1.94
N ARG A 24 8.71 -16.12 -0.68
CA ARG A 24 8.64 -17.42 0.01
C ARG A 24 7.19 -17.78 0.34
N LEU A 25 6.85 -19.05 0.22
CA LEU A 25 5.55 -19.57 0.68
C LEU A 25 5.60 -19.81 2.19
N LEU A 26 4.60 -19.33 2.89
CA LEU A 26 4.52 -19.37 4.34
C LEU A 26 3.30 -20.18 4.80
N ASN A 27 3.41 -20.75 6.00
CA ASN A 27 2.26 -21.34 6.66
C ASN A 27 1.27 -20.25 7.11
N ALA A 28 -0.03 -20.52 7.02
CA ALA A 28 -1.09 -19.57 7.36
C ALA A 28 -0.96 -18.99 8.78
N GLY A 29 -0.52 -19.80 9.77
CA GLY A 29 -0.30 -19.35 11.14
C GLY A 29 0.75 -18.25 11.31
N ARG A 30 1.62 -18.03 10.31
CA ARG A 30 2.63 -16.98 10.36
C ARG A 30 2.03 -15.58 10.41
N GLY A 31 0.85 -15.38 9.83
CA GLY A 31 0.14 -14.10 9.91
C GLY A 31 -0.12 -13.62 11.34
N ALA A 32 -0.43 -14.54 12.28
CA ALA A 32 -0.58 -14.16 13.69
C ALA A 32 0.76 -13.82 14.36
N SER A 33 1.84 -14.53 14.02
CA SER A 33 3.15 -14.33 14.65
C SER A 33 3.79 -12.98 14.30
N TRP A 34 3.46 -12.38 13.14
CA TRP A 34 3.95 -11.04 12.77
C TRP A 34 3.52 -9.96 13.76
N TRP A 35 2.36 -10.11 14.41
CA TRP A 35 1.91 -9.18 15.45
C TRP A 35 2.80 -9.22 16.68
N GLY A 36 3.28 -10.41 17.09
CA GLY A 36 4.25 -10.55 18.15
C GLY A 36 5.61 -9.92 17.82
N GLU A 37 6.04 -10.01 16.54
CA GLU A 37 7.23 -9.32 16.08
C GLU A 37 7.04 -7.80 16.01
N GLY A 38 5.88 -7.33 15.55
CA GLY A 38 5.51 -5.92 15.58
C GLY A 38 5.51 -5.35 17.00
N TRP A 39 5.00 -6.10 17.97
CA TRP A 39 5.08 -5.72 19.38
C TRP A 39 6.52 -5.56 19.89
N ARG A 40 7.41 -6.48 19.52
CA ARG A 40 8.85 -6.38 19.85
C ARG A 40 9.50 -5.14 19.23
N VAL A 41 9.16 -4.82 17.98
CA VAL A 41 9.65 -3.61 17.30
C VAL A 41 9.15 -2.36 18.01
N PHE A 42 7.90 -2.31 18.44
CA PHE A 42 7.35 -1.20 19.21
C PHE A 42 8.03 -1.05 20.58
N THR A 43 8.15 -2.15 21.33
CA THR A 43 8.72 -2.11 22.70
C THR A 43 10.22 -1.82 22.73
N ALA A 44 10.93 -1.96 21.60
CA ALA A 44 12.34 -1.56 21.51
C ALA A 44 12.55 -0.04 21.59
N ALA A 45 11.57 0.77 21.17
CA ALA A 45 11.69 2.23 21.19
C ALA A 45 10.29 2.91 21.26
N PRO A 46 9.47 2.67 22.31
CA PRO A 46 8.06 3.05 22.33
C PRO A 46 7.85 4.57 22.23
N GLY A 47 8.65 5.36 22.95
CA GLY A 47 8.58 6.83 22.89
C GLY A 47 8.88 7.40 21.51
N THR A 48 9.90 6.85 20.84
CA THR A 48 10.26 7.27 19.48
C THR A 48 9.17 6.89 18.47
N TRP A 49 8.56 5.71 18.61
CA TRP A 49 7.45 5.29 17.75
C TRP A 49 6.22 6.18 17.88
N ILE A 50 5.85 6.53 19.14
CA ILE A 50 4.74 7.45 19.41
C ILE A 50 5.06 8.84 18.81
N LEU A 51 6.29 9.32 18.95
CA LEU A 51 6.68 10.61 18.38
C LEU A 51 6.66 10.59 16.83
N ILE A 52 7.14 9.51 16.20
CA ILE A 52 7.03 9.31 14.74
C ILE A 52 5.56 9.35 14.31
N LEU A 53 4.68 8.66 15.03
CA LEU A 53 3.24 8.65 14.74
C LEU A 53 2.63 10.05 14.86
N ILE A 54 2.94 10.79 15.93
CA ILE A 54 2.45 12.15 16.12
C ILE A 54 2.91 13.06 14.98
N VAL A 55 4.19 13.04 14.63
CA VAL A 55 4.73 13.85 13.52
C VAL A 55 4.08 13.44 12.20
N PHE A 56 3.93 12.14 11.95
CA PHE A 56 3.25 11.64 10.76
C PHE A 56 1.81 12.17 10.67
N VAL A 57 1.02 12.02 11.73
CA VAL A 57 -0.38 12.49 11.78
C VAL A 57 -0.45 14.00 11.59
N LEU A 58 0.42 14.78 12.23
CA LEU A 58 0.46 16.24 12.06
C LEU A 58 0.74 16.65 10.61
N ILE A 59 1.71 16.02 9.95
CA ILE A 59 2.00 16.28 8.53
C ILE A 59 0.76 15.99 7.68
N PHE A 60 0.11 14.85 7.90
CA PHE A 60 -1.08 14.46 7.14
C PHE A 60 -2.28 15.35 7.43
N CYS A 61 -2.48 15.78 8.67
CA CYS A 61 -3.52 16.76 9.01
C CYS A 61 -3.30 18.10 8.32
N VAL A 62 -2.07 18.62 8.32
CA VAL A 62 -1.74 19.88 7.63
C VAL A 62 -1.99 19.75 6.11
N LEU A 63 -1.55 18.66 5.50
CA LEU A 63 -1.79 18.42 4.07
C LEU A 63 -3.29 18.27 3.75
N ALA A 64 -4.06 17.62 4.61
CA ALA A 64 -5.50 17.39 4.41
C ALA A 64 -6.32 18.69 4.47
N ILE A 65 -5.85 19.72 5.19
CA ILE A 65 -6.53 21.02 5.30
C ILE A 65 -6.42 21.82 3.98
N ILE A 66 -5.39 21.54 3.15
CA ILE A 66 -5.18 22.29 1.90
C ILE A 66 -6.04 21.67 0.79
N PRO A 67 -7.11 22.35 0.32
CA PRO A 67 -7.99 21.83 -0.72
C PRO A 67 -7.20 21.48 -1.99
N PHE A 68 -7.61 20.44 -2.72
CA PHE A 68 -7.00 19.93 -3.95
C PHE A 68 -5.55 19.43 -3.78
N LEU A 69 -4.67 20.22 -3.14
CA LEU A 69 -3.26 19.83 -2.94
C LEU A 69 -3.15 18.58 -2.07
N GLY A 70 -3.88 18.52 -0.96
CA GLY A 70 -3.87 17.35 -0.08
C GLY A 70 -4.37 16.08 -0.78
N GLN A 71 -5.43 16.19 -1.59
CA GLN A 71 -6.00 15.04 -2.31
C GLN A 71 -5.04 14.44 -3.33
N ILE A 72 -4.14 15.22 -3.91
CA ILE A 72 -3.12 14.75 -4.85
C ILE A 72 -1.82 14.37 -4.11
N ALA A 73 -1.40 15.20 -3.15
CA ALA A 73 -0.13 15.00 -2.45
C ALA A 73 -0.14 13.76 -1.53
N LEU A 74 -1.26 13.52 -0.80
CA LEU A 74 -1.34 12.42 0.14
C LEU A 74 -1.10 11.04 -0.51
N PRO A 75 -1.79 10.66 -1.61
CA PRO A 75 -1.53 9.38 -2.28
C PRO A 75 -0.09 9.22 -2.78
N LEU A 76 0.56 10.33 -3.16
CA LEU A 76 1.95 10.30 -3.63
C LEU A 76 2.95 10.18 -2.48
N LEU A 77 2.66 10.80 -1.34
CA LEU A 77 3.56 10.83 -0.18
C LEU A 77 3.41 9.62 0.74
N ILE A 78 2.23 8.97 0.78
CA ILE A 78 2.02 7.76 1.58
C ILE A 78 3.11 6.70 1.33
N PRO A 79 3.45 6.31 0.09
CA PRO A 79 4.52 5.33 -0.14
C PRO A 79 5.89 5.83 0.33
N VAL A 80 6.16 7.14 0.24
CA VAL A 80 7.45 7.73 0.67
C VAL A 80 7.61 7.64 2.18
N PHE A 81 6.59 8.06 2.94
CA PHE A 81 6.60 7.95 4.40
C PHE A 81 6.58 6.51 4.87
N SER A 82 5.80 5.64 4.22
CA SER A 82 5.78 4.20 4.52
C SER A 82 7.16 3.57 4.29
N GLY A 83 7.84 3.93 3.19
CA GLY A 83 9.22 3.52 2.94
C GLY A 83 10.16 3.95 4.06
N GLY A 84 10.06 5.21 4.52
CA GLY A 84 10.85 5.73 5.63
C GLY A 84 10.59 4.98 6.94
N ILE A 85 9.34 4.77 7.31
CA ILE A 85 8.93 4.00 8.50
C ILE A 85 9.52 2.59 8.47
N LEU A 86 9.42 1.90 7.32
CA LEU A 86 9.94 0.53 7.17
C LEU A 86 11.48 0.48 7.19
N LEU A 87 12.15 1.53 6.72
CA LEU A 87 13.59 1.70 6.91
C LEU A 87 13.95 1.88 8.39
N GLY A 88 13.11 2.57 9.18
CA GLY A 88 13.25 2.64 10.63
C GLY A 88 13.10 1.27 11.30
N CYS A 89 12.11 0.44 10.89
CA CYS A 89 11.99 -0.94 11.34
C CYS A 89 13.23 -1.77 10.96
N HIS A 90 13.76 -1.54 9.74
CA HIS A 90 14.96 -2.23 9.27
C HIS A 90 16.22 -1.84 10.05
N ALA A 91 16.36 -0.56 10.42
CA ALA A 91 17.44 -0.09 11.29
C ALA A 91 17.39 -0.75 12.67
N LEU A 92 16.20 -0.81 13.30
CA LEU A 92 16.00 -1.51 14.57
C LEU A 92 16.36 -2.99 14.48
N ALA A 93 15.94 -3.66 13.39
CA ALA A 93 16.27 -5.07 13.18
C ALA A 93 17.78 -5.32 13.03
N LYS A 94 18.55 -4.30 12.64
CA LYS A 94 20.02 -4.32 12.57
C LYS A 94 20.72 -3.82 13.85
N GLY A 95 19.95 -3.60 14.93
CA GLY A 95 20.49 -3.10 16.20
C GLY A 95 20.83 -1.62 16.20
N GLN A 96 20.39 -0.86 15.20
CA GLN A 96 20.59 0.58 15.13
C GLN A 96 19.48 1.32 15.88
N PRO A 97 19.74 2.49 16.49
CA PRO A 97 18.73 3.25 17.21
C PRO A 97 17.68 3.83 16.24
N LEU A 98 16.40 3.74 16.63
CA LEU A 98 15.32 4.41 15.92
C LEU A 98 15.34 5.91 16.21
N THR A 99 15.21 6.73 15.18
CA THR A 99 15.09 8.18 15.28
C THR A 99 13.89 8.69 14.49
N VAL A 100 13.36 9.85 14.86
CA VAL A 100 12.26 10.49 14.09
C VAL A 100 12.66 10.78 12.63
N GLY A 101 13.97 10.97 12.40
CA GLY A 101 14.52 11.17 11.05
C GLY A 101 14.20 10.04 10.07
N HIS A 102 14.03 8.80 10.56
CA HIS A 102 13.67 7.66 9.70
C HIS A 102 12.33 7.85 8.98
N LEU A 103 11.39 8.65 9.53
CA LEU A 103 10.16 9.01 8.83
C LEU A 103 10.44 9.63 7.45
N PHE A 104 11.56 10.35 7.33
CA PHE A 104 11.96 11.07 6.12
C PHE A 104 12.98 10.33 5.26
N ASP A 105 13.40 9.11 5.64
CA ASP A 105 14.40 8.34 4.88
C ASP A 105 13.90 7.88 3.52
N GLY A 106 12.58 7.82 3.32
CA GLY A 106 11.98 7.62 2.01
C GLY A 106 12.31 8.73 1.00
N PHE A 107 12.66 9.93 1.47
CA PHE A 107 13.08 11.05 0.61
C PHE A 107 14.58 11.03 0.28
N LYS A 108 15.36 10.23 0.97
CA LYS A 108 16.83 10.21 0.86
C LYS A 108 17.32 9.18 -0.14
N GLU A 109 18.57 9.31 -0.55
CA GLU A 109 19.32 8.31 -1.33
C GLU A 109 18.62 7.87 -2.64
N GLY A 110 17.91 8.78 -3.30
CA GLY A 110 17.23 8.50 -4.57
C GLY A 110 15.98 7.62 -4.46
N ARG A 111 15.46 7.34 -3.24
CA ARG A 111 14.23 6.56 -3.02
C ARG A 111 12.96 7.33 -3.36
N ALA A 112 12.97 8.65 -3.20
CA ALA A 112 11.79 9.48 -3.36
C ALA A 112 11.13 9.32 -4.74
N GLY A 113 11.92 9.39 -5.81
CA GLY A 113 11.40 9.27 -7.18
C GLY A 113 10.62 7.97 -7.40
N PRO A 114 11.23 6.79 -7.19
CA PRO A 114 10.52 5.51 -7.32
C PRO A 114 9.30 5.38 -6.39
N LEU A 115 9.36 5.86 -5.14
CA LEU A 115 8.22 5.81 -4.21
C LEU A 115 7.08 6.75 -4.63
N ILE A 116 7.39 7.94 -5.17
CA ILE A 116 6.39 8.84 -5.75
C ILE A 116 5.75 8.21 -6.99
N VAL A 117 6.54 7.57 -7.86
CA VAL A 117 6.01 6.84 -9.02
C VAL A 117 5.10 5.70 -8.58
N LEU A 118 5.44 4.99 -7.50
CA LEU A 118 4.55 3.98 -6.90
C LEU A 118 3.22 4.60 -6.46
N GLY A 119 3.26 5.75 -5.80
CA GLY A 119 2.06 6.52 -5.41
C GLY A 119 1.24 6.95 -6.62
N LEU A 120 1.90 7.43 -7.68
CA LEU A 120 1.24 7.82 -8.93
C LEU A 120 0.56 6.63 -9.62
N LEU A 121 1.22 5.49 -9.71
CA LEU A 121 0.63 4.26 -10.25
C LEU A 121 -0.59 3.84 -9.43
N SER A 122 -0.50 3.87 -8.10
CA SER A 122 -1.62 3.57 -7.21
C SER A 122 -2.79 4.52 -7.41
N LEU A 123 -2.52 5.83 -7.60
CA LEU A 123 -3.54 6.84 -7.89
C LEU A 123 -4.22 6.58 -9.24
N VAL A 124 -3.44 6.28 -10.28
CA VAL A 124 -3.97 5.94 -11.62
C VAL A 124 -4.88 4.71 -11.55
N PHE A 125 -4.45 3.63 -10.89
CA PHE A 125 -5.29 2.45 -10.70
C PHE A 125 -6.55 2.77 -9.91
N ASN A 126 -6.46 3.60 -8.88
CA ASN A 126 -7.61 4.04 -8.09
C ASN A 126 -8.64 4.79 -8.97
N ILE A 127 -8.16 5.73 -9.80
CA ILE A 127 -9.03 6.47 -10.75
C ILE A 127 -9.68 5.49 -11.74
N ILE A 128 -8.93 4.54 -12.30
CA ILE A 128 -9.49 3.54 -13.23
C ILE A 128 -10.59 2.72 -12.54
N ILE A 129 -10.37 2.28 -11.29
CA ILE A 129 -11.36 1.54 -10.52
C ILE A 129 -12.63 2.38 -10.34
N TRP A 130 -12.50 3.65 -9.95
CA TRP A 130 -13.64 4.55 -9.79
C TRP A 130 -14.40 4.78 -11.09
N LEU A 131 -13.70 4.93 -12.23
CA LEU A 131 -14.34 5.07 -13.55
C LEU A 131 -15.10 3.78 -13.94
N VAL A 132 -14.52 2.61 -13.68
CA VAL A 132 -15.20 1.32 -13.94
C VAL A 132 -16.45 1.18 -13.08
N LEU A 133 -16.34 1.46 -11.78
CA LEU A 133 -17.50 1.39 -10.87
C LEU A 133 -18.58 2.40 -11.26
N MET A 134 -18.21 3.62 -11.63
CA MET A 134 -19.14 4.64 -12.11
C MET A 134 -19.84 4.20 -13.40
N ALA A 135 -19.10 3.61 -14.35
CA ALA A 135 -19.69 3.09 -15.57
C ALA A 135 -20.72 1.96 -15.30
N VAL A 136 -20.42 1.08 -14.33
CA VAL A 136 -21.36 0.03 -13.91
C VAL A 136 -22.59 0.64 -13.23
N VAL A 137 -22.41 1.64 -12.36
CA VAL A 137 -23.56 2.36 -11.75
C VAL A 137 -24.47 2.95 -12.81
N VAL A 138 -23.90 3.68 -13.77
CA VAL A 138 -24.67 4.29 -14.86
C VAL A 138 -25.36 3.24 -15.74
N ALA A 139 -24.68 2.14 -16.04
CA ALA A 139 -25.26 1.05 -16.86
C ALA A 139 -26.45 0.32 -16.19
N VAL A 140 -26.38 0.15 -14.85
CA VAL A 140 -27.41 -0.60 -14.10
C VAL A 140 -28.56 0.30 -13.66
N ALA A 141 -28.25 1.50 -13.19
CA ALA A 141 -29.25 2.41 -12.62
C ALA A 141 -29.93 3.34 -13.66
N GLY A 142 -29.39 3.35 -14.89
CA GLY A 142 -29.91 4.16 -15.97
C GLY A 142 -29.92 5.67 -15.67
N THR A 143 -30.80 6.39 -16.32
CA THR A 143 -30.95 7.86 -16.17
C THR A 143 -31.52 8.27 -14.81
N SER A 144 -32.17 7.36 -14.07
CA SER A 144 -32.84 7.66 -12.79
C SER A 144 -31.84 8.13 -11.71
N VAL A 145 -30.69 7.46 -11.58
CA VAL A 145 -29.66 7.85 -10.60
C VAL A 145 -28.95 9.10 -11.05
N LEU A 146 -28.73 9.27 -12.35
CA LEU A 146 -28.11 10.48 -12.90
C LEU A 146 -29.01 11.70 -12.64
N GLY A 147 -30.32 11.58 -12.86
CA GLY A 147 -31.30 12.61 -12.55
C GLY A 147 -31.33 12.99 -11.06
N MET A 148 -31.27 12.00 -10.17
CA MET A 148 -31.15 12.25 -8.72
C MET A 148 -29.85 12.97 -8.34
N MET A 149 -28.73 12.63 -8.99
CA MET A 149 -27.43 13.27 -8.72
C MET A 149 -27.33 14.69 -9.30
N THR A 150 -28.05 14.98 -10.40
CA THR A 150 -28.07 16.31 -11.04
C THR A 150 -29.22 17.20 -10.55
N GLY A 151 -30.10 16.69 -9.69
CA GLY A 151 -31.30 17.39 -9.21
C GLY A 151 -32.43 17.46 -10.23
N ASP A 152 -32.32 16.73 -11.34
CA ASP A 152 -33.38 16.60 -12.34
C ASP A 152 -34.32 15.46 -11.94
N LEU A 153 -35.41 15.81 -11.27
CA LEU A 153 -36.43 14.86 -10.82
C LEU A 153 -37.52 14.58 -11.89
N SER A 154 -37.33 15.01 -13.14
CA SER A 154 -38.29 14.78 -14.24
C SER A 154 -38.21 13.37 -14.82
N GLY A 155 -37.27 12.51 -14.33
CA GLY A 155 -37.11 11.13 -14.77
C GLY A 155 -38.12 10.13 -14.19
N GLU A 156 -38.15 8.92 -14.73
CA GLU A 156 -38.94 7.82 -14.19
C GLU A 156 -38.60 7.51 -12.72
N PRO A 157 -39.58 7.10 -11.90
CA PRO A 157 -39.35 6.75 -10.50
C PRO A 157 -38.31 5.64 -10.37
N PRO A 158 -37.47 5.66 -9.29
CA PRO A 158 -36.39 4.69 -9.09
C PRO A 158 -36.88 3.25 -9.17
N ASN A 159 -36.33 2.46 -10.05
CA ASN A 159 -36.59 1.02 -10.11
C ASN A 159 -35.81 0.31 -9.00
N PHE A 160 -36.48 0.05 -7.87
CA PHE A 160 -35.86 -0.60 -6.70
C PHE A 160 -35.29 -2.01 -7.02
N ALA A 161 -35.88 -2.74 -7.98
CA ALA A 161 -35.35 -4.03 -8.41
C ALA A 161 -34.01 -3.86 -9.15
N ALA A 162 -33.92 -2.89 -10.05
CA ALA A 162 -32.67 -2.55 -10.74
C ALA A 162 -31.59 -2.07 -9.75
N MET A 163 -31.96 -1.27 -8.73
CA MET A 163 -31.06 -0.86 -7.66
C MET A 163 -30.55 -2.06 -6.85
N GLY A 164 -31.40 -3.03 -6.52
CA GLY A 164 -31.00 -4.25 -5.81
C GLY A 164 -30.00 -5.09 -6.61
N ILE A 165 -30.26 -5.28 -7.92
CA ILE A 165 -29.34 -5.98 -8.83
C ILE A 165 -28.01 -5.19 -8.93
N GLY A 166 -28.08 -3.86 -9.03
CA GLY A 166 -26.91 -3.00 -9.08
C GLY A 166 -26.00 -3.17 -7.87
N LEU A 167 -26.56 -3.12 -6.66
CA LEU A 167 -25.81 -3.32 -5.42
C LEU A 167 -25.20 -4.73 -5.35
N ALA A 168 -25.95 -5.76 -5.76
CA ALA A 168 -25.46 -7.14 -5.79
C ALA A 168 -24.27 -7.34 -6.74
N LEU A 169 -24.14 -6.53 -7.79
CA LEU A 169 -23.01 -6.55 -8.73
C LEU A 169 -21.86 -5.64 -8.29
N ILE A 170 -22.17 -4.42 -7.83
CA ILE A 170 -21.17 -3.40 -7.51
C ILE A 170 -20.37 -3.77 -6.26
N ILE A 171 -21.01 -4.33 -5.21
CA ILE A 171 -20.31 -4.67 -3.97
C ILE A 171 -19.20 -5.70 -4.22
N PRO A 172 -19.46 -6.90 -4.80
CA PRO A 172 -18.37 -7.86 -5.05
C PRO A 172 -17.34 -7.34 -6.04
N LEU A 173 -17.75 -6.59 -7.08
CA LEU A 173 -16.80 -5.97 -8.01
C LEU A 173 -15.86 -4.99 -7.30
N THR A 174 -16.41 -4.13 -6.42
CA THR A 174 -15.60 -3.20 -5.61
C THR A 174 -14.60 -3.96 -4.74
N VAL A 175 -15.05 -4.99 -4.03
CA VAL A 175 -14.18 -5.81 -3.17
C VAL A 175 -13.05 -6.45 -3.98
N ILE A 176 -13.36 -6.99 -5.17
CA ILE A 176 -12.36 -7.62 -6.04
C ILE A 176 -11.34 -6.58 -6.54
N LEU A 177 -11.81 -5.46 -7.11
CA LEU A 177 -10.92 -4.46 -7.70
C LEU A 177 -10.01 -3.80 -6.65
N PHE A 178 -10.58 -3.37 -5.51
CA PHE A 178 -9.78 -2.81 -4.42
C PHE A 178 -8.90 -3.87 -3.74
N GLY A 179 -9.35 -5.12 -3.64
CA GLY A 179 -8.55 -6.23 -3.16
C GLY A 179 -7.32 -6.48 -4.03
N VAL A 180 -7.47 -6.47 -5.35
CA VAL A 180 -6.34 -6.58 -6.30
C VAL A 180 -5.40 -5.38 -6.15
N LEU A 181 -5.92 -4.15 -6.07
CA LEU A 181 -5.09 -2.97 -5.86
C LEU A 181 -4.33 -3.04 -4.53
N LEU A 182 -5.01 -3.47 -3.46
CA LEU A 182 -4.37 -3.67 -2.16
C LEU A 182 -3.21 -4.66 -2.25
N MET A 183 -3.38 -5.80 -2.92
CA MET A 183 -2.30 -6.78 -3.13
C MET A 183 -1.13 -6.20 -3.93
N LEU A 184 -1.42 -5.38 -4.94
CA LEU A 184 -0.37 -4.72 -5.74
C LEU A 184 0.48 -3.76 -4.90
N VAL A 185 -0.12 -3.04 -3.95
CA VAL A 185 0.56 -1.98 -3.21
C VAL A 185 1.02 -2.39 -1.81
N TRP A 186 0.53 -3.50 -1.24
CA TRP A 186 0.76 -3.86 0.15
C TRP A 186 2.24 -3.95 0.51
N PHE A 187 3.03 -4.76 -0.19
CA PHE A 187 4.46 -4.90 0.03
C PHE A 187 5.33 -4.08 -0.94
N ALA A 188 4.72 -3.30 -1.84
CA ALA A 188 5.47 -2.51 -2.81
C ALA A 188 6.37 -1.43 -2.16
N PRO A 189 5.95 -0.66 -1.11
CA PRO A 189 6.82 0.33 -0.48
C PRO A 189 8.12 -0.25 0.07
N PRO A 190 8.15 -1.34 0.87
CA PRO A 190 9.41 -1.93 1.33
C PRO A 190 10.26 -2.51 0.19
N LEU A 191 9.62 -3.10 -0.85
CA LEU A 191 10.33 -3.61 -2.02
C LEU A 191 11.05 -2.50 -2.80
N VAL A 192 10.44 -1.31 -2.90
CA VAL A 192 11.09 -0.14 -3.50
C VAL A 192 12.14 0.46 -2.56
N ALA A 193 11.79 0.68 -1.28
CA ALA A 193 12.66 1.40 -0.34
C ALA A 193 13.88 0.59 0.09
N ILE A 194 13.73 -0.72 0.35
CA ILE A 194 14.78 -1.59 0.90
C ILE A 194 15.44 -2.40 -0.22
N ASN A 195 14.66 -3.12 -1.04
CA ASN A 195 15.19 -3.97 -2.11
C ASN A 195 15.53 -3.20 -3.40
N ARG A 196 15.21 -1.89 -3.47
CA ARG A 196 15.52 -1.04 -4.63
C ARG A 196 14.90 -1.53 -5.95
N LEU A 197 13.78 -2.24 -5.90
CA LEU A 197 13.05 -2.63 -7.09
C LEU A 197 12.41 -1.42 -7.78
N SER A 198 12.25 -1.51 -9.10
CA SER A 198 11.41 -0.53 -9.82
C SER A 198 9.96 -0.62 -9.33
N PRO A 199 9.19 0.48 -9.35
CA PRO A 199 7.82 0.50 -8.82
C PRO A 199 6.93 -0.59 -9.41
N TRP A 200 6.99 -0.80 -10.72
CA TRP A 200 6.21 -1.83 -11.40
C TRP A 200 6.64 -3.26 -11.00
N ALA A 201 7.94 -3.52 -10.90
CA ALA A 201 8.44 -4.82 -10.43
C ALA A 201 8.02 -5.07 -8.97
N ALA A 202 8.10 -4.05 -8.12
CA ALA A 202 7.67 -4.12 -6.72
C ALA A 202 6.17 -4.45 -6.60
N MET A 203 5.31 -3.80 -7.41
CA MET A 203 3.86 -4.12 -7.44
C MET A 203 3.60 -5.56 -7.86
N LYS A 204 4.27 -6.05 -8.91
CA LYS A 204 4.13 -7.46 -9.35
C LYS A 204 4.58 -8.44 -8.28
N SER A 205 5.73 -8.20 -7.66
CA SER A 205 6.23 -9.05 -6.56
C SER A 205 5.32 -8.99 -5.33
N SER A 206 4.76 -7.81 -5.01
CA SER A 206 3.78 -7.63 -3.93
C SER A 206 2.52 -8.45 -4.20
N PHE A 207 1.95 -8.36 -5.41
CA PHE A 207 0.80 -9.15 -5.80
C PHE A 207 1.07 -10.66 -5.69
N ALA A 208 2.20 -11.13 -6.22
CA ALA A 208 2.58 -12.54 -6.14
C ALA A 208 2.71 -13.02 -4.68
N ALA A 209 3.29 -12.19 -3.80
CA ALA A 209 3.42 -12.50 -2.37
C ALA A 209 2.07 -12.59 -1.67
N CYS A 210 1.20 -11.62 -1.92
CA CYS A 210 -0.14 -11.61 -1.32
C CYS A 210 -0.98 -12.79 -1.82
N TRP A 211 -0.94 -13.06 -3.12
CA TRP A 211 -1.70 -14.16 -3.72
C TRP A 211 -1.26 -15.52 -3.20
N SER A 212 0.05 -15.77 -3.19
CA SER A 212 0.61 -17.05 -2.74
C SER A 212 0.52 -17.26 -1.21
N ASN A 213 0.40 -16.20 -0.43
CA ASN A 213 0.33 -16.23 1.03
C ASN A 213 -1.03 -15.73 1.59
N MET A 214 -2.10 -15.87 0.81
CA MET A 214 -3.44 -15.40 1.17
C MET A 214 -3.88 -15.88 2.56
N GLY A 215 -3.61 -17.16 2.90
CA GLY A 215 -3.96 -17.72 4.21
C GLY A 215 -3.30 -16.99 5.38
N ALA A 216 -2.00 -16.65 5.25
CA ALA A 216 -1.29 -15.89 6.28
C ALA A 216 -1.83 -14.46 6.41
N LEU A 217 -2.12 -13.80 5.27
CA LEU A 217 -2.69 -12.46 5.25
C LEU A 217 -4.12 -12.41 5.78
N MET A 218 -4.93 -13.44 5.55
CA MET A 218 -6.27 -13.53 6.14
C MET A 218 -6.21 -13.63 7.67
N ILE A 219 -5.34 -14.49 8.21
CA ILE A 219 -5.14 -14.59 9.67
C ILE A 219 -4.59 -13.27 10.22
N TYR A 220 -3.62 -12.64 9.53
CA TYR A 220 -3.11 -11.32 9.89
C TYR A 220 -4.22 -10.28 9.97
N GLY A 221 -5.11 -10.23 8.97
CA GLY A 221 -6.25 -9.32 8.91
C GLY A 221 -7.29 -9.59 10.01
N LEU A 222 -7.57 -10.87 10.33
CA LEU A 222 -8.48 -11.23 11.43
C LEU A 222 -7.95 -10.76 12.78
N VAL A 223 -6.65 -10.95 13.04
CA VAL A 223 -6.01 -10.45 14.27
C VAL A 223 -6.05 -8.91 14.28
N TYR A 224 -5.81 -8.23 13.14
CA TYR A 224 -5.94 -6.78 13.03
C TYR A 224 -7.34 -6.29 13.42
N ILE A 225 -8.41 -6.94 12.95
CA ILE A 225 -9.79 -6.59 13.31
C ILE A 225 -9.99 -6.72 14.81
N GLY A 226 -9.57 -7.82 15.43
CA GLY A 226 -9.66 -8.00 16.87
C GLY A 226 -8.90 -6.93 17.67
N LEU A 227 -7.65 -6.65 17.29
CA LEU A 227 -6.82 -5.63 17.94
C LEU A 227 -7.38 -4.22 17.74
N SER A 228 -7.96 -3.91 16.58
CA SER A 228 -8.55 -2.59 16.30
C SER A 228 -9.80 -2.34 17.14
N ILE A 229 -10.62 -3.35 17.41
CA ILE A 229 -11.74 -3.27 18.36
C ILE A 229 -11.21 -2.94 19.75
N VAL A 230 -10.23 -3.69 20.25
CA VAL A 230 -9.61 -3.45 21.56
C VAL A 230 -8.98 -2.05 21.65
N ALA A 231 -8.29 -1.60 20.61
CA ALA A 231 -7.66 -0.28 20.57
C ALA A 231 -8.67 0.88 20.61
N THR A 232 -9.90 0.64 20.16
CA THR A 232 -10.96 1.66 20.13
C THR A 232 -11.65 1.80 21.50
N ILE A 233 -11.70 0.75 22.32
CA ILE A 233 -12.36 0.75 23.64
C ILE A 233 -11.92 1.93 24.53
N PRO A 234 -10.62 2.23 24.71
CA PRO A 234 -10.16 3.37 25.50
C PRO A 234 -10.24 4.69 24.71
N PHE A 235 -11.41 5.02 24.16
CA PHE A 235 -11.63 6.25 23.34
C PHE A 235 -10.63 6.43 22.19
N GLY A 236 -10.13 5.31 21.62
CA GLY A 236 -9.18 5.32 20.53
C GLY A 236 -7.71 5.51 20.93
N LEU A 237 -7.39 5.68 22.21
CA LEU A 237 -5.99 5.83 22.67
C LEU A 237 -5.13 4.61 22.35
N GLY A 238 -5.73 3.42 22.23
CA GLY A 238 -5.03 2.20 21.83
C GLY A 238 -4.39 2.29 20.44
N TRP A 239 -4.89 3.16 19.56
CA TRP A 239 -4.31 3.37 18.23
C TRP A 239 -2.90 3.98 18.27
N LEU A 240 -2.54 4.72 19.32
CA LEU A 240 -1.17 5.23 19.53
C LEU A 240 -0.14 4.10 19.64
N VAL A 241 -0.58 2.94 20.09
CA VAL A 241 0.23 1.73 20.21
C VAL A 241 0.03 0.82 19.01
N LEU A 242 -1.23 0.61 18.59
CA LEU A 242 -1.57 -0.33 17.53
C LEU A 242 -0.95 0.06 16.18
N ILE A 243 -0.91 1.36 15.83
CA ILE A 243 -0.34 1.80 14.55
C ILE A 243 1.18 1.51 14.45
N PRO A 244 2.02 1.86 15.43
CA PRO A 244 3.42 1.43 15.43
C PRO A 244 3.61 -0.09 15.41
N VAL A 245 2.79 -0.84 16.14
CA VAL A 245 2.81 -2.31 16.11
C VAL A 245 2.43 -2.83 14.73
N LEU A 246 1.45 -2.22 14.05
CA LEU A 246 1.07 -2.52 12.68
C LEU A 246 2.25 -2.31 11.71
N TRP A 247 3.00 -1.21 11.84
CA TRP A 247 4.18 -0.97 11.01
C TRP A 247 5.27 -2.03 11.23
N GLY A 248 5.53 -2.38 12.49
CA GLY A 248 6.48 -3.44 12.83
C GLY A 248 6.04 -4.82 12.33
N SER A 249 4.74 -5.16 12.42
CA SER A 249 4.18 -6.41 11.93
C SER A 249 4.19 -6.49 10.38
N TRP A 250 3.95 -5.37 9.72
CA TRP A 250 4.06 -5.26 8.26
C TRP A 250 5.50 -5.47 7.78
N TYR A 251 6.48 -4.85 8.48
CA TYR A 251 7.90 -5.11 8.25
C TYR A 251 8.25 -6.59 8.46
N ALA A 252 7.73 -7.23 9.51
CA ALA A 252 7.96 -8.64 9.79
C ALA A 252 7.47 -9.54 8.64
N GLY A 253 6.25 -9.29 8.14
CA GLY A 253 5.71 -10.02 7.00
C GLY A 253 6.56 -9.86 5.73
N TRP A 254 6.97 -8.62 5.40
CA TRP A 254 7.87 -8.39 4.29
C TRP A 254 9.21 -9.11 4.47
N ARG A 255 9.82 -9.01 5.64
CA ARG A 255 11.12 -9.63 5.93
C ARG A 255 11.07 -11.15 5.79
N GLU A 256 9.98 -11.79 6.22
CA GLU A 256 9.84 -13.23 6.13
C GLU A 256 9.61 -13.71 4.69
N MET A 257 8.90 -12.96 3.88
CA MET A 257 8.62 -13.33 2.48
C MET A 257 9.78 -12.99 1.54
N PHE A 258 10.49 -11.88 1.76
CA PHE A 258 11.47 -11.34 0.81
C PHE A 258 12.84 -11.06 1.44
N GLY A 259 12.93 -11.07 2.76
CA GLY A 259 14.18 -10.83 3.47
C GLY A 259 15.16 -12.01 3.34
N GLU A 260 16.45 -11.72 3.56
CA GLU A 260 17.53 -12.68 3.66
C GLU A 260 17.43 -13.51 4.94
#